data_8968973fa283d5e5b2cb7c2c9fc13b16
#
_entry.id   8968973fa283d5e5b2cb7c2c9fc13b16
#
_cell.length_a   1.000
_cell.length_b   1.000
_cell.length_c   1.000
_cell.angle_alpha   90.00
_cell.angle_beta   90.00
_cell.angle_gamma   90.00
#
_symmetry.space_group_name_H-M   'P 1'
#
loop_
_entity.id
_entity.type
_entity.pdbx_description
1 polymer ?
#
loop_
_entity_poly.entity_id
_entity_poly.type
_entity_poly.pdbx_seq_one_letter_code
_entity_poly.pdbx_strand_id
1 'polypeptide(L)'
;NIIFAQSFKPQGEKKAPIKKRTEVMERRLNLLEEKNLFRKVDPKKYSTLFDFYDIETVVDTLIKSSAGVYFFQSDPDPDGLQRKYPLVGLYEDKIFPSASLAIALQHYNVSFDSVQIVPGEHIYFKIPETDEHGRNEIYIPINPKGQMQVNWAGNWEDEETGKFDL
;
A
#
# COMPACT_ATOMS: atom_id res chain seq x y z
N ASN A 1 0.03 18.26 -4.83
CA ASN A 1 0.74 16.97 -5.01
C ASN A 1 -0.19 16.00 -5.74
N ILE A 2 0.26 15.45 -6.88
CA ILE A 2 -0.53 14.48 -7.64
C ILE A 2 0.05 13.09 -7.36
N ILE A 3 -0.84 12.15 -7.01
CA ILE A 3 -0.53 10.73 -6.82
C ILE A 3 -1.16 9.96 -7.98
N PHE A 4 -0.41 9.04 -8.57
CA PHE A 4 -0.92 8.15 -9.61
C PHE A 4 -1.08 6.73 -9.07
N ALA A 5 -2.14 6.08 -9.55
CA ALA A 5 -2.34 4.65 -9.35
C ALA A 5 -1.47 3.84 -10.32
N GLN A 6 -0.94 2.74 -9.85
CA GLN A 6 -0.36 1.70 -10.70
C GLN A 6 -1.06 0.38 -10.44
N SER A 7 -1.10 -0.47 -11.46
CA SER A 7 -1.72 -1.78 -11.38
C SER A 7 -0.69 -2.85 -11.02
N PHE A 8 -1.02 -3.65 -10.03
CA PHE A 8 -0.29 -4.85 -9.66
C PHE A 8 -1.18 -6.06 -9.90
N LYS A 9 -0.61 -7.14 -10.40
CA LYS A 9 -1.34 -8.39 -10.60
C LYS A 9 -1.06 -9.32 -9.43
N PRO A 10 -2.05 -9.62 -8.58
CA PRO A 10 -1.86 -10.50 -7.44
C PRO A 10 -1.57 -11.93 -7.89
N GLN A 11 -0.78 -12.64 -7.09
CA GLN A 11 -0.57 -14.06 -7.25
C GLN A 11 -1.87 -14.80 -6.96
N GLY A 12 -2.35 -15.58 -7.92
CA GLY A 12 -3.45 -16.53 -7.69
C GLY A 12 -2.98 -17.75 -6.88
N GLU A 13 -3.87 -18.73 -6.68
CA GLU A 13 -3.56 -19.98 -5.97
C GLU A 13 -2.38 -20.76 -6.57
N LYS A 14 -2.11 -20.59 -7.87
CA LYS A 14 -0.91 -21.11 -8.54
C LYS A 14 0.02 -19.94 -8.87
N LYS A 15 1.23 -19.97 -8.31
CA LYS A 15 2.26 -18.97 -8.62
C LYS A 15 2.49 -18.89 -10.13
N ALA A 16 2.04 -17.79 -10.73
CA ALA A 16 2.37 -17.53 -12.13
C ALA A 16 3.88 -17.26 -12.26
N PRO A 17 4.53 -17.69 -13.34
CA PRO A 17 5.93 -17.37 -13.57
C PRO A 17 6.08 -15.85 -13.66
N ILE A 18 7.10 -15.32 -12.98
CA ILE A 18 7.45 -13.90 -13.07
C ILE A 18 7.73 -13.58 -14.54
N LYS A 19 6.98 -12.64 -15.07
CA LYS A 19 7.13 -12.19 -16.45
C LYS A 19 8.52 -11.61 -16.66
N LYS A 20 9.22 -12.03 -17.72
CA LYS A 20 10.52 -11.43 -18.08
C LYS A 20 10.34 -9.91 -18.24
N ARG A 21 11.08 -9.14 -17.46
CA ARG A 21 11.02 -7.68 -17.50
C ARG A 21 11.45 -7.15 -18.85
N THR A 22 10.77 -6.13 -19.33
CA THR A 22 11.21 -5.35 -20.48
C THR A 22 12.17 -4.23 -20.02
N GLU A 23 13.02 -3.73 -20.90
CA GLU A 23 13.89 -2.58 -20.60
C GLU A 23 13.10 -1.35 -20.11
N VAL A 24 11.89 -1.16 -20.64
CA VAL A 24 10.97 -0.09 -20.20
C VAL A 24 10.58 -0.26 -18.75
N MET A 25 10.28 -1.50 -18.34
CA MET A 25 9.91 -1.82 -16.97
C MET A 25 11.06 -1.59 -16.00
N GLU A 26 12.26 -2.07 -16.34
CA GLU A 26 13.48 -1.85 -15.55
C GLU A 26 13.73 -0.36 -15.32
N ARG A 27 13.66 0.45 -16.40
CA ARG A 27 13.82 1.90 -16.31
C ARG A 27 12.78 2.55 -15.38
N ARG A 28 11.52 2.13 -15.44
CA ARG A 28 10.45 2.64 -14.57
C ARG A 28 10.65 2.25 -13.12
N LEU A 29 11.07 1.02 -12.85
CA LEU A 29 11.41 0.58 -11.50
C LEU A 29 12.55 1.43 -10.92
N ASN A 30 13.58 1.74 -11.71
CA ASN A 30 14.65 2.64 -11.29
C ASN A 30 14.13 4.04 -10.94
N LEU A 31 13.20 4.59 -11.73
CA LEU A 31 12.57 5.89 -11.42
C LEU A 31 11.74 5.85 -10.12
N LEU A 32 11.07 4.73 -9.83
CA LEU A 32 10.35 4.56 -8.56
C LEU A 32 11.33 4.43 -7.37
N GLU A 33 12.47 3.77 -7.58
CA GLU A 33 13.54 3.66 -6.58
C GLU A 33 14.17 5.03 -6.26
N GLU A 34 14.50 5.82 -7.28
CA GLU A 34 15.02 7.20 -7.13
C GLU A 34 14.07 8.10 -6.30
N LYS A 35 12.77 7.81 -6.32
CA LYS A 35 11.75 8.52 -5.55
C LYS A 35 11.46 7.90 -4.18
N ASN A 36 12.16 6.85 -3.79
CA ASN A 36 11.91 6.09 -2.56
C ASN A 36 10.45 5.60 -2.40
N LEU A 37 9.84 5.16 -3.51
CA LEU A 37 8.45 4.71 -3.53
C LEU A 37 8.28 3.24 -3.17
N PHE A 38 9.35 2.52 -2.94
CA PHE A 38 9.39 1.17 -2.41
C PHE A 38 10.66 0.95 -1.59
N ARG A 39 10.70 -0.11 -0.81
CA ARG A 39 11.86 -0.52 -0.03
C ARG A 39 12.32 -1.92 -0.42
N LYS A 40 13.63 -2.10 -0.68
CA LYS A 40 14.23 -3.43 -0.88
C LYS A 40 14.31 -4.19 0.45
N VAL A 41 13.98 -5.46 0.42
CA VAL A 41 13.90 -6.33 1.60
C VAL A 41 14.38 -7.74 1.28
N ASP A 42 14.65 -8.54 2.33
CA ASP A 42 14.75 -9.99 2.19
C ASP A 42 13.36 -10.59 1.97
N PRO A 43 13.04 -11.12 0.79
CA PRO A 43 11.69 -11.62 0.49
C PRO A 43 11.27 -12.80 1.38
N LYS A 44 12.22 -13.55 1.95
CA LYS A 44 11.91 -14.66 2.86
C LYS A 44 11.24 -14.18 4.13
N LYS A 45 11.69 -13.04 4.68
CA LYS A 45 11.12 -12.44 5.89
C LYS A 45 9.68 -11.94 5.68
N TYR A 46 9.33 -11.61 4.44
CA TYR A 46 8.04 -11.00 4.07
C TYR A 46 7.20 -11.90 3.16
N SER A 47 7.50 -13.19 3.10
CA SER A 47 6.88 -14.17 2.19
C SER A 47 5.39 -14.41 2.40
N THR A 48 4.83 -13.95 3.51
CA THR A 48 3.39 -14.02 3.81
C THR A 48 2.60 -12.83 3.32
N LEU A 49 3.28 -11.71 2.98
CA LEU A 49 2.60 -10.51 2.47
C LEU A 49 1.85 -10.80 1.17
N PHE A 50 0.92 -9.92 0.86
CA PHE A 50 0.21 -9.93 -0.42
C PHE A 50 1.25 -9.82 -1.56
N ASP A 51 1.35 -10.88 -2.36
CA ASP A 51 2.40 -11.06 -3.35
C ASP A 51 1.89 -10.74 -4.76
N PHE A 52 2.67 -9.99 -5.51
CA PHE A 52 2.38 -9.61 -6.89
C PHE A 52 3.34 -10.32 -7.85
N TYR A 53 2.84 -10.80 -8.97
CA TYR A 53 3.68 -11.43 -10.00
C TYR A 53 4.01 -10.49 -11.17
N ASP A 54 3.31 -9.38 -11.30
CA ASP A 54 3.48 -8.41 -12.37
C ASP A 54 3.11 -7.02 -11.87
N ILE A 55 3.73 -5.99 -12.43
CA ILE A 55 3.51 -4.59 -12.12
C ILE A 55 3.36 -3.80 -13.42
N GLU A 56 2.26 -3.09 -13.58
CA GLU A 56 2.02 -2.18 -14.70
C GLU A 56 2.13 -0.74 -14.19
N THR A 57 3.27 -0.12 -14.46
CA THR A 57 3.52 1.26 -14.01
C THR A 57 3.01 2.27 -15.03
N VAL A 58 2.74 3.49 -14.57
CA VAL A 58 2.46 4.64 -15.42
C VAL A 58 3.69 5.03 -16.25
N VAL A 59 3.50 5.86 -17.28
CA VAL A 59 4.60 6.32 -18.13
C VAL A 59 5.62 7.19 -17.38
N ASP A 60 6.85 7.20 -17.83
CA ASP A 60 8.00 7.83 -17.18
C ASP A 60 7.76 9.29 -16.79
N THR A 61 7.12 10.08 -17.69
CA THR A 61 6.82 11.50 -17.44
C THR A 61 5.90 11.66 -16.22
N LEU A 62 4.90 10.78 -16.06
CA LEU A 62 4.00 10.82 -14.92
C LEU A 62 4.71 10.39 -13.62
N ILE A 63 5.59 9.38 -13.67
CA ILE A 63 6.41 9.01 -12.52
C ILE A 63 7.24 10.21 -12.06
N LYS A 64 7.92 10.88 -12.99
CA LYS A 64 8.80 12.03 -12.69
C LYS A 64 8.05 13.21 -12.09
N SER A 65 6.87 13.54 -12.61
CA SER A 65 6.06 14.69 -12.17
C SER A 65 5.17 14.43 -10.96
N SER A 66 4.96 13.18 -10.56
CA SER A 66 4.10 12.82 -9.43
C SER A 66 4.78 13.01 -8.08
N ALA A 67 3.98 13.19 -7.04
CA ALA A 67 4.39 13.05 -5.66
C ALA A 67 4.60 11.57 -5.27
N GLY A 68 3.94 10.65 -5.97
CA GLY A 68 4.10 9.21 -5.78
C GLY A 68 3.24 8.40 -6.75
N VAL A 69 3.59 7.12 -6.86
CA VAL A 69 2.87 6.12 -7.66
C VAL A 69 2.69 4.89 -6.78
N TYR A 70 1.46 4.53 -6.45
CA TYR A 70 1.14 3.52 -5.46
C TYR A 70 0.06 2.58 -5.96
N PHE A 71 -0.08 1.40 -5.35
CA PHE A 71 -1.12 0.46 -5.73
C PHE A 71 -2.43 0.70 -4.99
N PHE A 72 -3.54 0.29 -5.64
CA PHE A 72 -4.90 0.37 -5.11
C PHE A 72 -5.61 -1.00 -5.09
N GLN A 73 -4.93 -2.04 -5.53
CA GLN A 73 -5.54 -3.37 -5.61
C GLN A 73 -5.98 -3.84 -4.23
N SER A 74 -7.15 -4.41 -4.22
CA SER A 74 -7.71 -5.15 -3.10
C SER A 74 -8.21 -6.50 -3.60
N ASP A 75 -8.32 -7.44 -2.68
CA ASP A 75 -8.84 -8.77 -2.94
C ASP A 75 -10.12 -8.92 -2.10
N PRO A 76 -11.30 -8.72 -2.70
CA PRO A 76 -12.56 -8.83 -1.97
C PRO A 76 -12.75 -10.25 -1.44
N ASP A 77 -13.50 -10.36 -0.33
CA ASP A 77 -13.90 -11.66 0.20
C ASP A 77 -14.80 -12.41 -0.82
N PRO A 78 -14.97 -13.74 -0.72
CA PRO A 78 -15.74 -14.53 -1.68
C PRO A 78 -17.19 -14.09 -1.90
N ASP A 79 -17.75 -13.35 -0.95
CA ASP A 79 -19.09 -12.74 -1.04
C ASP A 79 -19.09 -11.36 -1.72
N GLY A 80 -17.94 -10.92 -2.23
CA GLY A 80 -17.76 -9.63 -2.91
C GLY A 80 -17.60 -8.42 -1.99
N LEU A 81 -17.65 -8.61 -0.67
CA LEU A 81 -17.48 -7.52 0.28
C LEU A 81 -16.00 -7.24 0.57
N GLN A 82 -15.65 -5.98 0.69
CA GLN A 82 -14.28 -5.54 0.99
C GLN A 82 -14.12 -5.34 2.50
N ARG A 83 -13.74 -6.38 3.24
CA ARG A 83 -13.50 -6.31 4.70
C ARG A 83 -12.05 -6.10 5.07
N LYS A 84 -11.14 -6.33 4.13
CA LYS A 84 -9.70 -6.21 4.34
C LYS A 84 -9.09 -5.43 3.20
N TYR A 85 -8.10 -4.61 3.52
CA TYR A 85 -7.40 -3.81 2.54
C TYR A 85 -5.89 -3.95 2.71
N PRO A 86 -5.12 -4.32 1.67
CA PRO A 86 -3.68 -4.44 1.78
C PRO A 86 -3.05 -3.05 1.92
N LEU A 87 -2.28 -2.84 2.98
CA LEU A 87 -1.51 -1.62 3.19
C LEU A 87 -0.12 -1.71 2.58
N VAL A 88 0.42 -2.92 2.48
CA VAL A 88 1.71 -3.21 1.86
C VAL A 88 1.62 -4.45 1.01
N GLY A 89 2.40 -4.50 -0.06
CA GLY A 89 2.48 -5.65 -0.94
C GLY A 89 3.92 -5.93 -1.36
N LEU A 90 4.23 -7.19 -1.62
CA LEU A 90 5.54 -7.67 -2.04
C LEU A 90 5.56 -7.88 -3.56
N TYR A 91 6.57 -7.36 -4.22
CA TYR A 91 6.91 -7.68 -5.61
C TYR A 91 8.40 -8.03 -5.68
N GLU A 92 8.71 -9.31 -5.87
CA GLU A 92 10.07 -9.85 -5.79
C GLU A 92 10.74 -9.53 -4.44
N ASP A 93 11.77 -8.70 -4.43
CA ASP A 93 12.51 -8.23 -3.26
C ASP A 93 12.10 -6.82 -2.79
N LYS A 94 10.94 -6.32 -3.24
CA LYS A 94 10.50 -4.95 -3.00
C LYS A 94 9.14 -4.91 -2.31
N ILE A 95 9.05 -4.16 -1.20
CA ILE A 95 7.77 -3.84 -0.57
C ILE A 95 7.31 -2.47 -1.07
N PHE A 96 6.08 -2.44 -1.57
CA PHE A 96 5.37 -1.24 -1.98
C PHE A 96 4.27 -0.89 -0.97
N PRO A 97 4.13 0.36 -0.58
CA PRO A 97 2.97 0.82 0.18
C PRO A 97 1.75 0.95 -0.73
N SER A 98 0.56 0.71 -0.18
CA SER A 98 -0.69 1.10 -0.84
C SER A 98 -0.84 2.62 -0.87
N ALA A 99 -1.75 3.11 -1.71
CA ALA A 99 -2.04 4.54 -1.76
C ALA A 99 -2.54 5.08 -0.42
N SER A 100 -3.37 4.33 0.30
CA SER A 100 -3.87 4.74 1.62
C SER A 100 -2.75 4.90 2.65
N LEU A 101 -1.84 3.93 2.74
CA LEU A 101 -0.68 4.05 3.63
C LEU A 101 0.22 5.21 3.21
N ALA A 102 0.49 5.35 1.90
CA ALA A 102 1.34 6.41 1.39
C ALA A 102 0.77 7.81 1.65
N ILE A 103 -0.55 8.00 1.50
CA ILE A 103 -1.22 9.27 1.83
C ILE A 103 -1.10 9.57 3.32
N ALA A 104 -1.31 8.58 4.18
CA ALA A 104 -1.14 8.75 5.63
C ALA A 104 0.31 9.13 5.99
N LEU A 105 1.30 8.46 5.41
CA LEU A 105 2.71 8.79 5.62
C LEU A 105 3.06 10.21 5.14
N GLN A 106 2.53 10.62 3.98
CA GLN A 106 2.71 11.99 3.48
C GLN A 106 2.03 13.04 4.39
N HIS A 107 0.84 12.74 4.89
CA HIS A 107 0.12 13.61 5.82
C HIS A 107 0.95 13.88 7.09
N TYR A 108 1.56 12.83 7.64
CA TYR A 108 2.40 12.93 8.83
C TYR A 108 3.87 13.26 8.54
N ASN A 109 4.24 13.52 7.28
CA ASN A 109 5.63 13.80 6.85
C ASN A 109 6.62 12.70 7.28
N VAL A 110 6.23 11.43 7.11
CA VAL A 110 7.01 10.25 7.48
C VAL A 110 7.53 9.54 6.23
N SER A 111 8.83 9.22 6.20
CA SER A 111 9.42 8.40 5.14
C SER A 111 9.00 6.93 5.28
N PHE A 112 8.70 6.27 4.16
CA PHE A 112 8.38 4.84 4.14
C PHE A 112 9.53 3.96 4.67
N ASP A 113 10.78 4.42 4.55
CA ASP A 113 11.95 3.69 5.08
C ASP A 113 11.96 3.58 6.60
N SER A 114 11.34 4.55 7.30
CA SER A 114 11.23 4.54 8.76
C SER A 114 10.08 3.70 9.30
N VAL A 115 9.23 3.15 8.41
CA VAL A 115 8.06 2.36 8.81
C VAL A 115 8.49 0.94 9.20
N GLN A 116 8.14 0.51 10.38
CA GLN A 116 8.30 -0.88 10.81
C GLN A 116 7.11 -1.71 10.32
N ILE A 117 7.38 -2.85 9.68
CA ILE A 117 6.36 -3.76 9.16
C ILE A 117 6.64 -5.14 9.75
N VAL A 118 5.71 -5.65 10.54
CA VAL A 118 5.74 -7.00 11.12
C VAL A 118 4.50 -7.75 10.61
N PRO A 119 4.65 -8.60 9.57
CA PRO A 119 3.51 -9.34 9.00
C PRO A 119 2.79 -10.18 10.04
N GLY A 120 1.48 -10.07 10.10
CA GLY A 120 0.63 -10.76 11.10
C GLY A 120 0.50 -10.04 12.43
N GLU A 121 1.18 -8.91 12.59
CA GLU A 121 1.12 -8.11 13.80
C GLU A 121 0.72 -6.67 13.48
N HIS A 122 1.66 -5.87 12.95
CA HIS A 122 1.42 -4.44 12.78
C HIS A 122 2.29 -3.76 11.72
N ILE A 123 1.84 -2.57 11.32
CA ILE A 123 2.63 -1.49 10.73
C ILE A 123 2.75 -0.40 11.80
N TYR A 124 3.98 0.05 12.06
CA TYR A 124 4.27 1.05 13.07
C TYR A 124 5.18 2.15 12.52
N PHE A 125 4.90 3.39 12.89
CA PHE A 125 5.78 4.52 12.64
C PHE A 125 5.55 5.64 13.64
N LYS A 126 6.61 6.42 13.90
CA LYS A 126 6.55 7.65 14.70
C LYS A 126 6.21 8.83 13.82
N ILE A 127 5.41 9.74 14.33
CA ILE A 127 5.11 11.01 13.69
C ILE A 127 5.97 12.13 14.31
N PRO A 128 6.49 13.07 13.49
CA PRO A 128 7.41 14.12 13.98
C PRO A 128 6.79 15.03 15.03
N GLU A 129 5.52 15.32 14.87
CA GLU A 129 4.75 16.17 15.76
C GLU A 129 3.54 15.40 16.30
N THR A 130 3.15 15.71 17.53
CA THR A 130 1.95 15.13 18.14
C THR A 130 0.71 15.56 17.35
N ASP A 131 -0.13 14.61 16.96
CA ASP A 131 -1.36 14.89 16.22
C ASP A 131 -2.43 15.56 17.11
N GLU A 132 -3.57 15.93 16.51
CA GLU A 132 -4.71 16.55 17.21
C GLU A 132 -5.31 15.70 18.34
N HIS A 133 -5.01 14.40 18.35
CA HIS A 133 -5.44 13.46 19.39
C HIS A 133 -4.35 13.18 20.44
N GLY A 134 -3.25 13.92 20.42
CA GLY A 134 -2.14 13.76 21.37
C GLY A 134 -1.24 12.54 21.08
N ARG A 135 -1.30 11.94 19.87
CA ARG A 135 -0.48 10.79 19.50
C ARG A 135 0.82 11.25 18.84
N ASN A 136 1.92 10.60 19.17
CA ASN A 136 3.23 10.79 18.55
C ASN A 136 3.70 9.54 17.81
N GLU A 137 2.84 8.52 17.74
CA GLU A 137 3.10 7.27 17.04
C GLU A 137 1.80 6.65 16.53
N ILE A 138 1.90 5.92 15.43
CA ILE A 138 0.78 5.23 14.79
C ILE A 138 1.07 3.74 14.77
N TYR A 139 0.08 2.97 15.21
CA TYR A 139 0.10 1.52 15.24
C TYR A 139 -1.11 0.97 14.49
N ILE A 140 -0.89 0.26 13.39
CA ILE A 140 -1.94 -0.28 12.54
C ILE A 140 -1.86 -1.81 12.57
N PRO A 141 -2.83 -2.51 13.18
CA PRO A 141 -2.87 -3.97 13.16
C PRO A 141 -3.04 -4.49 11.74
N ILE A 142 -2.25 -5.50 11.36
CA ILE A 142 -2.35 -6.16 10.07
C ILE A 142 -2.31 -7.68 10.20
N ASN A 143 -2.96 -8.36 9.27
CA ASN A 143 -2.86 -9.80 9.14
C ASN A 143 -1.53 -10.22 8.45
N PRO A 144 -1.20 -11.53 8.37
CA PRO A 144 0.02 -12.00 7.72
C PRO A 144 0.18 -11.53 6.26
N LYS A 145 -0.90 -11.26 5.55
CA LYS A 145 -0.88 -10.72 4.19
C LYS A 145 -0.65 -9.21 4.11
N GLY A 146 -0.42 -8.52 5.23
CA GLY A 146 -0.23 -7.07 5.25
C GLY A 146 -1.52 -6.27 5.08
N GLN A 147 -2.68 -6.88 5.35
CA GLN A 147 -3.99 -6.26 5.21
C GLN A 147 -4.52 -5.80 6.56
N MET A 148 -5.05 -4.60 6.61
CA MET A 148 -5.85 -4.11 7.74
C MET A 148 -7.32 -4.51 7.60
N GLN A 149 -8.01 -4.65 8.73
CA GLN A 149 -9.46 -4.76 8.76
C GLN A 149 -10.08 -3.39 8.47
N VAL A 150 -11.00 -3.34 7.49
CA VAL A 150 -11.78 -2.12 7.22
C VAL A 150 -12.92 -2.05 8.22
N ASN A 151 -12.98 -0.96 8.96
CA ASN A 151 -14.10 -0.67 9.84
C ASN A 151 -15.16 0.10 9.05
N TRP A 152 -16.22 -0.60 8.64
CA TRP A 152 -17.37 0.01 8.01
C TRP A 152 -18.28 0.58 9.10
N ALA A 153 -18.13 1.86 9.39
CA ALA A 153 -18.93 2.54 10.39
C ALA A 153 -20.29 2.92 9.82
N GLY A 154 -21.34 2.11 10.09
CA GLY A 154 -22.73 2.48 9.90
C GLY A 154 -23.21 2.60 8.44
N ASN A 155 -24.40 3.14 8.29
CA ASN A 155 -24.99 3.49 7.01
C ASN A 155 -24.35 4.77 6.45
N TRP A 156 -24.24 4.84 5.12
CA TRP A 156 -23.68 6.02 4.43
C TRP A 156 -24.48 7.30 4.69
N GLU A 157 -25.74 7.16 5.00
CA GLU A 157 -26.68 8.25 5.12
C GLU A 157 -27.68 7.94 6.22
N ASP A 158 -27.85 8.86 7.14
CA ASP A 158 -28.96 8.85 8.08
C ASP A 158 -30.24 9.14 7.31
N GLU A 159 -31.21 8.22 7.33
CA GLU A 159 -32.45 8.32 6.57
C GLU A 159 -33.31 9.54 6.96
N GLU A 160 -33.15 10.06 8.18
CA GLU A 160 -33.91 11.22 8.68
C GLU A 160 -33.21 12.55 8.39
N THR A 161 -31.90 12.61 8.45
CA THR A 161 -31.14 13.88 8.35
C THR A 161 -30.43 14.06 7.01
N GLY A 162 -30.24 12.99 6.23
CA GLY A 162 -29.45 13.00 5.00
C GLY A 162 -27.96 13.31 5.25
N LYS A 163 -27.48 13.18 6.48
CA LYS A 163 -26.10 13.43 6.85
C LYS A 163 -25.37 12.11 7.06
N PHE A 164 -24.07 12.10 6.69
CA PHE A 164 -23.20 10.96 7.00
C PHE A 164 -23.05 10.85 8.52
N ASP A 165 -23.34 9.68 9.05
CA ASP A 165 -23.07 9.33 10.44
C ASP A 165 -21.58 8.88 10.49
N LEU A 166 -20.73 9.74 11.05
CA LEU A 166 -19.28 9.52 11.21
C LEU A 166 -18.96 9.05 12.62
#